data_dec2eebd73c0f7abcb9ceb277ec48bed
#
_entry.id   dec2eebd73c0f7abcb9ceb277ec48bed
#
_cell.length_a   1.000
_cell.length_b   1.000
_cell.length_c   1.000
_cell.angle_alpha   90.00
_cell.angle_beta   90.00
_cell.angle_gamma   90.00
#
_symmetry.space_group_name_H-M   'P 1'
#
loop_
_entity.id
_entity.type
_entity.pdbx_description
1 polymer ?
#
loop_
_entity_poly.entity_id
_entity_poly.type
_entity_poly.pdbx_seq_one_letter_code
_entity_poly.pdbx_strand_id
1 'polypeptide(L)'
;MDEYSARLLDRVIAVVEDWANRLLDERLASSGGHQSVTEESRRSAVSTARAIAVDGLGRLLALDPESQRTNPLAILRDATVPLGDLLTASGVAPVERDEFSVRSFPRDVHGLAPATWAEVDERLVEPGLEWGAFKAASIIARRRDERT
;
A
#
# COMPACT_ATOMS: atom_id res chain seq x y z
N MET A 1 -2.23 -17.77 10.99
CA MET A 1 -2.80 -16.44 10.68
C MET A 1 -4.27 -16.45 11.10
N ASP A 2 -4.70 -15.41 11.80
CA ASP A 2 -6.10 -15.27 12.20
C ASP A 2 -7.01 -14.94 11.00
N GLU A 3 -8.33 -15.03 11.20
CA GLU A 3 -9.30 -14.79 10.13
C GLU A 3 -9.33 -13.34 9.64
N TYR A 4 -9.04 -12.37 10.51
CA TYR A 4 -9.04 -10.96 10.13
C TYR A 4 -7.84 -10.61 9.27
N SER A 5 -6.67 -11.11 9.63
CA SER A 5 -5.45 -10.97 8.85
C SER A 5 -5.57 -11.65 7.48
N ALA A 6 -6.12 -12.86 7.45
CA ALA A 6 -6.35 -13.60 6.22
C ALA A 6 -7.33 -12.87 5.29
N ARG A 7 -8.40 -12.31 5.85
CA ARG A 7 -9.40 -11.56 5.07
C ARG A 7 -8.79 -10.28 4.47
N LEU A 8 -8.01 -9.55 5.26
CA LEU A 8 -7.33 -8.34 4.78
C LEU A 8 -6.35 -8.68 3.65
N LEU A 9 -5.55 -9.72 3.82
CA LEU A 9 -4.60 -10.16 2.80
C LEU A 9 -5.31 -10.56 1.51
N ASP A 10 -6.37 -11.37 1.61
CA ASP A 10 -7.15 -11.81 0.44
C ASP A 10 -7.73 -10.61 -0.33
N ARG A 11 -8.23 -9.61 0.38
CA ARG A 11 -8.77 -8.40 -0.25
C ARG A 11 -7.69 -7.58 -0.93
N VAL A 12 -6.53 -7.45 -0.33
CA VAL A 12 -5.40 -6.76 -0.96
C VAL A 12 -4.95 -7.49 -2.23
N ILE A 13 -4.83 -8.83 -2.18
CA ILE A 13 -4.49 -9.63 -3.36
C ILE A 13 -5.48 -9.37 -4.50
N ALA A 14 -6.76 -9.23 -4.18
CA ALA A 14 -7.82 -9.02 -5.18
C ALA A 14 -7.77 -7.62 -5.83
N VAL A 15 -7.24 -6.60 -5.17
CA VAL A 15 -7.34 -5.21 -5.64
C VAL A 15 -6.01 -4.58 -6.06
N VAL A 16 -4.87 -5.15 -5.65
CA VAL A 16 -3.57 -4.47 -5.76
C VAL A 16 -3.16 -4.19 -7.20
N GLU A 17 -3.41 -5.10 -8.14
CA GLU A 17 -3.05 -4.87 -9.54
C GLU A 17 -3.89 -3.76 -10.16
N ASP A 18 -5.20 -3.76 -9.92
CA ASP A 18 -6.10 -2.72 -10.41
C ASP A 18 -5.72 -1.36 -9.83
N TRP A 19 -5.39 -1.33 -8.54
CA TRP A 19 -4.93 -0.12 -7.88
C TRP A 19 -3.62 0.41 -8.51
N ALA A 20 -2.63 -0.45 -8.69
CA ALA A 20 -1.36 -0.07 -9.31
C ALA A 20 -1.56 0.49 -10.72
N ASN A 21 -2.41 -0.16 -11.52
CA ASN A 21 -2.72 0.30 -12.87
C ASN A 21 -3.46 1.65 -12.87
N ARG A 22 -4.40 1.85 -11.94
CA ARG A 22 -5.09 3.14 -11.80
C ARG A 22 -4.13 4.28 -11.47
N LEU A 23 -3.20 4.04 -10.54
CA LEU A 23 -2.18 5.04 -10.19
C LEU A 23 -1.36 5.45 -11.41
N LEU A 24 -0.92 4.48 -12.21
CA LEU A 24 -0.17 4.76 -13.42
C LEU A 24 -1.03 5.50 -14.45
N ASP A 25 -2.26 5.07 -14.68
CA ASP A 25 -3.17 5.72 -15.63
C ASP A 25 -3.44 7.17 -15.26
N GLU A 26 -3.73 7.45 -14.00
CA GLU A 26 -4.01 8.80 -13.52
C GLU A 26 -2.80 9.72 -13.68
N ARG A 27 -1.60 9.24 -13.32
CA ARG A 27 -0.38 10.05 -13.45
C ARG A 27 0.01 10.28 -14.91
N LEU A 28 -0.11 9.27 -15.75
CA LEU A 28 0.20 9.39 -17.17
C LEU A 28 -0.79 10.33 -17.89
N ALA A 29 -2.08 10.23 -17.54
CA ALA A 29 -3.10 11.11 -18.10
C ALA A 29 -2.86 12.58 -17.75
N SER A 30 -2.44 12.85 -16.51
CA SER A 30 -2.19 14.22 -16.03
C SER A 30 -0.86 14.81 -16.49
N SER A 31 0.04 14.01 -17.05
CA SER A 31 1.38 14.44 -17.46
C SER A 31 1.47 15.00 -18.90
N GLY A 32 0.37 15.10 -19.62
CA GLY A 32 0.33 15.66 -20.96
C GLY A 32 0.67 14.70 -22.12
N GLY A 33 0.81 13.42 -21.85
CA GLY A 33 0.81 12.38 -22.86
C GLY A 33 2.07 12.22 -23.71
N HIS A 34 3.18 12.81 -23.33
CA HIS A 34 4.43 12.71 -24.11
C HIS A 34 5.33 11.55 -23.70
N GLN A 35 4.97 10.86 -22.64
CA GLN A 35 5.76 9.77 -22.11
C GLN A 35 5.31 8.46 -22.73
N SER A 36 6.27 7.70 -23.23
CA SER A 36 5.98 6.38 -23.74
C SER A 36 6.36 5.34 -22.68
N VAL A 37 5.33 4.75 -22.08
CA VAL A 37 5.48 3.61 -21.20
C VAL A 37 5.12 2.38 -22.01
N THR A 38 6.07 1.45 -22.16
CA THR A 38 5.80 0.21 -22.89
C THR A 38 4.92 -0.70 -22.02
N GLU A 39 4.14 -1.55 -22.65
CA GLU A 39 3.32 -2.54 -21.95
C GLU A 39 4.18 -3.47 -21.08
N GLU A 40 5.37 -3.83 -21.57
CA GLU A 40 6.31 -4.67 -20.84
C GLU A 40 6.83 -3.98 -19.58
N SER A 41 7.24 -2.71 -19.66
CA SER A 41 7.70 -1.93 -18.52
C SER A 41 6.61 -1.76 -17.48
N ARG A 42 5.40 -1.48 -17.93
CA ARG A 42 4.22 -1.35 -17.06
C ARG A 42 3.93 -2.65 -16.34
N ARG A 43 3.88 -3.75 -17.06
CA ARG A 43 3.63 -5.07 -16.49
C ARG A 43 4.67 -5.44 -15.46
N SER A 44 5.94 -5.17 -15.73
CA SER A 44 7.04 -5.41 -14.80
C SER A 44 6.89 -4.60 -13.51
N ALA A 45 6.59 -3.30 -13.61
CA ALA A 45 6.40 -2.44 -12.46
C ALA A 45 5.19 -2.86 -11.61
N VAL A 46 4.06 -3.19 -12.24
CA VAL A 46 2.85 -3.65 -11.56
C VAL A 46 3.09 -5.00 -10.88
N SER A 47 3.78 -5.93 -11.56
CA SER A 47 4.13 -7.22 -10.98
C SER A 47 5.03 -7.07 -9.75
N THR A 48 6.01 -6.18 -9.80
CA THR A 48 6.89 -5.90 -8.67
C THR A 48 6.12 -5.26 -7.51
N ALA A 49 5.24 -4.31 -7.80
CA ALA A 49 4.38 -3.69 -6.79
C ALA A 49 3.50 -4.74 -6.10
N ARG A 50 2.89 -5.63 -6.88
CA ARG A 50 2.08 -6.72 -6.34
C ARG A 50 2.89 -7.64 -5.44
N ALA A 51 4.07 -8.03 -5.87
CA ALA A 51 4.95 -8.91 -5.08
C ALA A 51 5.32 -8.25 -3.73
N ILE A 52 5.68 -6.96 -3.73
CA ILE A 52 5.99 -6.23 -2.51
C ILE A 52 4.77 -6.21 -1.57
N ALA A 53 3.59 -5.90 -2.09
CA ALA A 53 2.37 -5.84 -1.29
C ALA A 53 1.99 -7.20 -0.72
N VAL A 54 1.91 -8.22 -1.55
CA VAL A 54 1.45 -9.57 -1.16
C VAL A 54 2.45 -10.24 -0.21
N ASP A 55 3.73 -10.26 -0.58
CA ASP A 55 4.76 -10.91 0.22
C ASP A 55 4.99 -10.14 1.53
N GLY A 56 5.03 -8.82 1.47
CA GLY A 56 5.22 -7.96 2.64
C GLY A 56 4.07 -8.08 3.63
N LEU A 57 2.83 -8.01 3.15
CA LEU A 57 1.65 -8.19 4.01
C LEU A 57 1.54 -9.60 4.53
N GLY A 58 1.84 -10.61 3.71
CA GLY A 58 1.82 -12.00 4.15
C GLY A 58 2.73 -12.23 5.33
N ARG A 59 3.94 -11.68 5.30
CA ARG A 59 4.90 -11.77 6.41
C ARG A 59 4.46 -10.97 7.63
N LEU A 60 3.99 -9.75 7.43
CA LEU A 60 3.54 -8.90 8.54
C LEU A 60 2.34 -9.52 9.25
N LEU A 61 1.34 -9.94 8.51
CA LEU A 61 0.08 -10.45 9.07
C LEU A 61 0.22 -11.85 9.67
N ALA A 62 1.30 -12.57 9.36
CA ALA A 62 1.60 -13.85 10.01
C ALA A 62 2.20 -13.68 11.41
N LEU A 63 2.65 -12.49 11.77
CA LEU A 63 3.18 -12.21 13.09
C LEU A 63 2.05 -12.13 14.12
N ASP A 64 2.40 -12.37 15.39
CA ASP A 64 1.51 -12.10 16.52
C ASP A 64 1.07 -10.62 16.47
N PRO A 65 -0.20 -10.30 16.68
CA PRO A 65 -0.68 -8.91 16.66
C PRO A 65 0.13 -7.93 17.51
N GLU A 66 0.66 -8.38 18.65
CA GLU A 66 1.50 -7.53 19.49
C GLU A 66 2.88 -7.25 18.89
N SER A 67 3.39 -8.17 18.08
CA SER A 67 4.68 -8.02 17.42
C SER A 67 4.60 -7.17 16.16
N GLN A 68 3.38 -6.90 15.67
CA GLN A 68 3.14 -6.12 14.46
C GLN A 68 3.25 -4.62 14.76
N ARG A 69 4.45 -4.11 14.74
CA ARG A 69 4.71 -2.67 14.99
C ARG A 69 4.49 -1.81 13.75
N THR A 70 4.64 -2.40 12.57
CA THR A 70 4.47 -1.69 11.30
C THR A 70 3.00 -1.68 10.91
N ASN A 71 2.50 -0.51 10.51
CA ASN A 71 1.17 -0.39 9.95
C ASN A 71 1.13 -1.11 8.59
N PRO A 72 0.13 -1.98 8.32
CA PRO A 72 0.00 -2.63 7.01
C PRO A 72 -0.02 -1.67 5.82
N LEU A 73 -0.54 -0.46 5.98
CA LEU A 73 -0.50 0.57 4.92
C LEU A 73 0.92 0.96 4.53
N ALA A 74 1.90 0.84 5.43
CA ALA A 74 3.30 1.10 5.11
C ALA A 74 3.81 0.13 4.04
N ILE A 75 3.34 -1.11 4.05
CA ILE A 75 3.69 -2.10 3.02
C ILE A 75 3.15 -1.65 1.65
N LEU A 76 1.92 -1.14 1.61
CA LEU A 76 1.34 -0.64 0.36
C LEU A 76 2.04 0.63 -0.12
N ARG A 77 2.55 1.47 0.78
CA ARG A 77 3.40 2.61 0.41
C ARG A 77 4.69 2.15 -0.25
N ASP A 78 5.32 1.11 0.30
CA ASP A 78 6.51 0.51 -0.31
C ASP A 78 6.21 -0.06 -1.70
N ALA A 79 5.03 -0.61 -1.89
CA ALA A 79 4.60 -1.15 -3.18
C ALA A 79 4.46 -0.09 -4.27
N THR A 80 4.29 1.19 -3.92
CA THR A 80 4.23 2.27 -4.91
C THR A 80 5.60 2.66 -5.47
N VAL A 81 6.69 2.27 -4.82
CA VAL A 81 8.05 2.65 -5.24
C VAL A 81 8.37 2.22 -6.67
N PRO A 82 8.15 0.95 -7.09
CA PRO A 82 8.38 0.57 -8.48
C PRO A 82 7.55 1.37 -9.49
N LEU A 83 6.33 1.75 -9.10
CA LEU A 83 5.46 2.57 -9.96
C LEU A 83 6.03 3.98 -10.13
N GLY A 84 6.48 4.58 -9.05
CA GLY A 84 7.13 5.89 -9.08
C GLY A 84 8.43 5.88 -9.88
N ASP A 85 9.21 4.82 -9.75
CA ASP A 85 10.46 4.64 -10.53
C ASP A 85 10.17 4.55 -12.02
N LEU A 86 9.13 3.83 -12.42
CA LEU A 86 8.70 3.77 -13.82
C LEU A 86 8.31 5.14 -14.35
N LEU A 87 7.53 5.90 -13.60
CA LEU A 87 7.11 7.25 -13.99
C LEU A 87 8.32 8.17 -14.17
N THR A 88 9.26 8.14 -13.22
CA THR A 88 10.49 8.93 -13.31
C THR A 88 11.32 8.54 -14.52
N ALA A 89 11.51 7.24 -14.75
CA ALA A 89 12.26 6.74 -15.91
C ALA A 89 11.58 7.08 -17.23
N SER A 90 10.27 7.27 -17.24
CA SER A 90 9.48 7.64 -18.40
C SER A 90 9.40 9.16 -18.63
N GLY A 91 10.06 9.95 -17.80
CA GLY A 91 10.10 11.41 -17.95
C GLY A 91 8.90 12.15 -17.38
N VAL A 92 8.07 11.49 -16.56
CA VAL A 92 6.95 12.14 -15.87
C VAL A 92 7.50 13.08 -14.80
N ALA A 93 7.06 14.33 -14.82
CA ALA A 93 7.50 15.31 -13.84
C ALA A 93 6.90 15.01 -12.43
N PRO A 94 7.66 15.30 -11.36
CA PRO A 94 7.11 15.21 -10.01
C PRO A 94 5.90 16.12 -9.84
N VAL A 95 5.00 15.74 -8.93
CA VAL A 95 3.83 16.55 -8.59
C VAL A 95 4.17 17.50 -7.43
N GLU A 96 3.44 18.61 -7.37
CA GLU A 96 3.49 19.48 -6.21
C GLU A 96 2.81 18.79 -5.03
N ARG A 97 3.47 18.78 -3.87
CA ARG A 97 2.98 18.14 -2.66
C ARG A 97 3.01 19.12 -1.49
N ASP A 98 2.11 18.93 -0.52
CA ASP A 98 2.13 19.72 0.69
C ASP A 98 3.36 19.41 1.57
N GLU A 99 3.61 20.26 2.56
CA GLU A 99 4.77 20.10 3.45
C GLU A 99 4.76 18.79 4.23
N PHE A 100 3.57 18.36 4.65
CA PHE A 100 3.43 17.08 5.37
C PHE A 100 3.85 15.91 4.49
N SER A 101 3.38 15.87 3.24
CA SER A 101 3.71 14.79 2.29
C SER A 101 5.20 14.77 1.97
N VAL A 102 5.82 15.91 1.77
CA VAL A 102 7.27 16.02 1.51
C VAL A 102 8.07 15.50 2.71
N ARG A 103 7.65 15.84 3.90
CA ARG A 103 8.34 15.43 5.13
C ARG A 103 8.14 13.94 5.43
N SER A 104 6.91 13.44 5.29
CA SER A 104 6.56 12.07 5.66
C SER A 104 6.94 11.05 4.59
N PHE A 105 6.90 11.44 3.31
CA PHE A 105 7.14 10.56 2.18
C PHE A 105 8.09 11.24 1.17
N PRO A 106 9.36 11.50 1.57
CA PRO A 106 10.26 12.32 0.74
C PRO A 106 10.55 11.71 -0.64
N ARG A 107 10.49 10.38 -0.76
CA ARG A 107 10.77 9.69 -2.03
C ARG A 107 9.55 9.58 -2.94
N ASP A 108 8.35 9.84 -2.42
CA ASP A 108 7.11 9.73 -3.17
C ASP A 108 6.85 11.01 -3.98
N VAL A 109 7.73 11.28 -4.93
CA VAL A 109 7.69 12.51 -5.74
C VAL A 109 6.47 12.60 -6.65
N HIS A 110 5.79 11.47 -6.90
CA HIS A 110 4.59 11.42 -7.73
C HIS A 110 3.30 11.37 -6.92
N GLY A 111 3.39 11.40 -5.59
CA GLY A 111 2.22 11.40 -4.71
C GLY A 111 1.38 10.13 -4.77
N LEU A 112 2.02 8.96 -4.85
CA LEU A 112 1.34 7.68 -5.01
C LEU A 112 1.04 6.98 -3.68
N ALA A 113 1.78 7.29 -2.62
CA ALA A 113 1.67 6.59 -1.35
C ALA A 113 0.30 6.84 -0.69
N PRO A 114 -0.44 5.79 -0.34
CA PRO A 114 -1.76 5.95 0.29
C PRO A 114 -1.62 6.29 1.77
N ALA A 115 -2.45 7.20 2.27
CA ALA A 115 -2.56 7.50 3.68
C ALA A 115 -3.63 6.65 4.38
N THR A 116 -4.64 6.22 3.64
CA THR A 116 -5.79 5.45 4.17
C THR A 116 -6.12 4.26 3.28
N TRP A 117 -6.89 3.32 3.83
CA TRP A 117 -7.40 2.19 3.06
C TRP A 117 -8.29 2.63 1.90
N ALA A 118 -9.11 3.67 2.09
CA ALA A 118 -10.00 4.20 1.07
C ALA A 118 -9.24 4.74 -0.15
N GLU A 119 -8.06 5.30 0.04
CA GLU A 119 -7.21 5.77 -1.05
C GLU A 119 -6.67 4.63 -1.92
N VAL A 120 -6.55 3.44 -1.36
CA VAL A 120 -6.18 2.25 -2.13
C VAL A 120 -7.41 1.73 -2.88
N ASP A 121 -8.43 1.33 -2.14
CA ASP A 121 -9.68 0.82 -2.71
C ASP A 121 -10.74 0.80 -1.61
N GLU A 122 -11.98 1.18 -1.94
CA GLU A 122 -13.09 1.16 -0.99
C GLU A 122 -13.33 -0.22 -0.37
N ARG A 123 -13.04 -1.28 -1.13
CA ARG A 123 -13.19 -2.66 -0.66
C ARG A 123 -12.24 -3.04 0.47
N LEU A 124 -11.23 -2.21 0.74
CA LEU A 124 -10.26 -2.43 1.84
C LEU A 124 -10.66 -1.73 3.13
N VAL A 125 -11.61 -0.82 3.11
CA VAL A 125 -11.99 -0.03 4.28
C VAL A 125 -12.49 -0.92 5.41
N GLU A 126 -13.50 -1.76 5.14
CA GLU A 126 -14.07 -2.65 6.15
C GLU A 126 -13.06 -3.69 6.66
N PRO A 127 -12.37 -4.47 5.80
CA PRO A 127 -11.35 -5.40 6.27
C PRO A 127 -10.21 -4.73 7.04
N GLY A 128 -9.80 -3.54 6.65
CA GLY A 128 -8.75 -2.79 7.35
C GLY A 128 -9.17 -2.34 8.73
N LEU A 129 -10.41 -1.87 8.87
CA LEU A 129 -10.96 -1.46 10.17
C LEU A 129 -11.18 -2.67 11.08
N GLU A 130 -11.69 -3.79 10.56
CA GLU A 130 -11.88 -5.02 11.32
C GLU A 130 -10.54 -5.56 11.84
N TRP A 131 -9.52 -5.56 11.00
CA TRP A 131 -8.18 -5.97 11.41
C TRP A 131 -7.63 -5.07 12.51
N GLY A 132 -7.77 -3.75 12.37
CA GLY A 132 -7.32 -2.79 13.38
C GLY A 132 -8.03 -2.98 14.73
N ALA A 133 -9.33 -3.23 14.71
CA ALA A 133 -10.11 -3.52 15.92
C ALA A 133 -9.68 -4.84 16.57
N PHE A 134 -9.45 -5.87 15.77
CA PHE A 134 -8.95 -7.15 16.25
C PHE A 134 -7.57 -7.00 16.91
N LYS A 135 -6.66 -6.27 16.29
CA LYS A 135 -5.33 -6.01 16.86
C LYS A 135 -5.42 -5.28 18.20
N ALA A 136 -6.23 -4.23 18.28
CA ALA A 136 -6.43 -3.47 19.49
C ALA A 136 -7.01 -4.35 20.63
N ALA A 137 -8.01 -5.17 20.32
CA ALA A 137 -8.62 -6.07 21.28
C ALA A 137 -7.61 -7.11 21.79
N SER A 138 -6.77 -7.66 20.92
CA SER A 138 -5.73 -8.63 21.27
C SER A 138 -4.69 -8.03 22.23
N ILE A 139 -4.27 -6.80 21.99
CA ILE A 139 -3.33 -6.08 22.85
C ILE A 139 -3.95 -5.82 24.22
N ILE A 140 -5.21 -5.39 24.27
CA ILE A 140 -5.92 -5.13 25.53
C ILE A 140 -6.09 -6.40 26.34
N ALA A 141 -6.50 -7.50 25.69
CA ALA A 141 -6.70 -8.78 26.36
C ALA A 141 -5.39 -9.27 27.02
N ARG A 142 -4.28 -9.18 26.30
CA ARG A 142 -2.97 -9.61 26.81
C ARG A 142 -2.50 -8.75 27.98
N ARG A 143 -2.70 -7.43 27.92
CA ARG A 143 -2.37 -6.54 29.03
C ARG A 143 -3.19 -6.85 30.30
N ARG A 144 -4.43 -7.27 30.15
CA ARG A 144 -5.25 -7.73 31.29
C ARG A 144 -4.68 -9.00 31.91
N ASP A 145 -4.29 -9.96 31.08
CA ASP A 145 -3.70 -11.21 31.55
C ASP A 145 -2.38 -10.98 32.29
N GLU A 146 -1.57 -10.04 31.84
CA GLU A 146 -0.30 -9.67 32.49
C GLU A 146 -0.51 -9.01 33.86
N ARG A 147 -1.69 -8.41 34.12
CA ARG A 147 -2.02 -7.77 35.39
C ARG A 147 -2.57 -8.73 36.45
N THR A 148 -2.98 -9.91 36.06
CA THR A 148 -3.46 -10.95 36.98
C THR A 148 -2.36 -11.97 37.28
#